data_2e5a6efcdb75fd93d93b25b53f61f686
#
_entry.id   2e5a6efcdb75fd93d93b25b53f61f686
#
_cell.length_a   1.000
_cell.length_b   1.000
_cell.length_c   1.000
_cell.angle_alpha   90.00
_cell.angle_beta   90.00
_cell.angle_gamma   90.00
#
_symmetry.space_group_name_H-M   'P 1'
#
loop_
_entity.id
_entity.type
_entity.pdbx_description
1 polymer ?
#
loop_
_entity_poly.entity_id
_entity_poly.type
_entity_poly.pdbx_seq_one_letter_code
_entity_poly.pdbx_strand_id
1 'polypeptide(L)'
;MSHAETSPSMPTFATALRYWLKLGCISFGGPAGQIAIMHKELVEKRRWISETHFLHALNFCMLLPGPEAQQLATYLGWRLHGAKGGIAAGALFVLPSVFILFGLSWLYMAGGHLPWLAAIFHGLLGAVIAVVAEAVLRIGKKALKSSTLWLVAALSFVAIYFFQVSFVLIVLGAALLGYLGHRVLPKQFPAGKGHGAAKDDVHSLTLPPAPRATWARTLTITALCLTLWWLPVFALAAWLGWGSTQAQQGLFFSKAALVTFGGAYAVLPYVAQQAVEIHGWLSHPQMMSGLALAETTPGPLIMVLQFVGFVGGWQHPGALSPFAGATAGALITTWVTFIPCFLFIFLSAPHIEKLGEQPRLSAALTAITAAVVGVILNLGVKFTTHALWPASGGFDAFIAVLAIAAFIAMQRFKAGLMPVIGACALLGLVKQLAFA
;
A
#
# COMPACT_ATOMS: atom_id res chain seq x y z
N MET A 1 16.43 -41.28 -22.58
CA MET A 1 15.18 -40.70 -23.07
C MET A 1 15.21 -39.24 -22.67
N SER A 2 15.48 -38.36 -23.62
CA SER A 2 15.53 -36.91 -23.46
C SER A 2 14.09 -36.45 -23.30
N HIS A 3 13.67 -36.01 -22.10
CA HIS A 3 12.46 -35.22 -21.95
C HIS A 3 12.69 -33.90 -22.71
N ALA A 4 12.11 -33.80 -23.90
CA ALA A 4 11.98 -32.53 -24.59
C ALA A 4 11.19 -31.62 -23.67
N GLU A 5 11.87 -30.71 -22.95
CA GLU A 5 11.22 -29.63 -22.19
C GLU A 5 10.49 -28.78 -23.22
N THR A 6 9.19 -28.96 -23.28
CA THR A 6 8.31 -28.16 -24.14
C THR A 6 8.46 -26.69 -23.73
N SER A 7 8.87 -25.88 -24.70
CA SER A 7 8.93 -24.41 -24.49
C SER A 7 7.60 -23.92 -23.91
N PRO A 8 7.61 -23.09 -22.87
CA PRO A 8 6.39 -22.64 -22.24
C PRO A 8 5.52 -21.89 -23.27
N SER A 9 4.27 -22.32 -23.42
CA SER A 9 3.30 -21.67 -24.31
C SER A 9 2.63 -20.49 -23.61
N MET A 10 2.22 -19.47 -24.38
CA MET A 10 1.43 -18.36 -23.83
C MET A 10 0.21 -18.91 -23.09
N PRO A 11 -0.04 -18.48 -21.83
CA PRO A 11 -1.22 -18.93 -21.09
C PRO A 11 -2.49 -18.46 -21.79
N THR A 12 -3.53 -19.27 -21.74
CA THR A 12 -4.87 -18.81 -22.15
C THR A 12 -5.36 -17.72 -21.20
N PHE A 13 -6.21 -16.82 -21.68
CA PHE A 13 -6.78 -15.76 -20.83
C PHE A 13 -7.49 -16.34 -19.59
N ALA A 14 -8.21 -17.45 -19.73
CA ALA A 14 -8.88 -18.12 -18.62
C ALA A 14 -7.88 -18.66 -17.57
N THR A 15 -6.75 -19.21 -18.00
CA THR A 15 -5.68 -19.68 -17.11
C THR A 15 -5.05 -18.51 -16.34
N ALA A 16 -4.79 -17.41 -17.03
CA ALA A 16 -4.27 -16.19 -16.41
C ALA A 16 -5.28 -15.59 -15.42
N LEU A 17 -6.58 -15.54 -15.77
CA LEU A 17 -7.63 -15.04 -14.90
C LEU A 17 -7.73 -15.82 -13.58
N ARG A 18 -7.70 -17.16 -13.66
CA ARG A 18 -7.67 -18.03 -12.46
C ARG A 18 -6.45 -17.75 -11.58
N TYR A 19 -5.30 -17.52 -12.20
CA TYR A 19 -4.08 -17.17 -11.47
C TYR A 19 -4.20 -15.83 -10.76
N TRP A 20 -4.67 -14.78 -11.44
CA TRP A 20 -4.83 -13.45 -10.84
C TRP A 20 -5.83 -13.44 -9.68
N LEU A 21 -6.94 -14.17 -9.83
CA LEU A 21 -7.90 -14.34 -8.73
C LEU A 21 -7.27 -15.08 -7.54
N LYS A 22 -6.56 -16.19 -7.80
CA LYS A 22 -5.83 -16.92 -6.76
C LYS A 22 -4.82 -16.01 -6.07
N LEU A 23 -4.05 -15.23 -6.84
CA LEU A 23 -3.08 -14.29 -6.31
C LEU A 23 -3.75 -13.30 -5.35
N GLY A 24 -4.87 -12.68 -5.74
CA GLY A 24 -5.63 -11.76 -4.89
C GLY A 24 -6.05 -12.38 -3.55
N CYS A 25 -6.41 -13.68 -3.56
CA CYS A 25 -6.83 -14.40 -2.35
C CYS A 25 -5.67 -14.82 -1.44
N ILE A 26 -4.44 -14.98 -1.94
CA ILE A 26 -3.29 -15.49 -1.17
C ILE A 26 -2.19 -14.44 -0.93
N SER A 27 -2.39 -13.22 -1.36
CA SER A 27 -1.41 -12.12 -1.29
C SER A 27 -1.38 -11.47 0.10
N PHE A 28 -0.75 -12.12 1.06
CA PHE A 28 -0.51 -11.61 2.40
C PHE A 28 0.93 -11.08 2.56
N GLY A 29 1.19 -10.31 3.62
CA GLY A 29 2.54 -9.92 4.02
C GLY A 29 3.10 -8.67 3.35
N GLY A 30 2.22 -7.80 2.85
CA GLY A 30 2.59 -6.52 2.24
C GLY A 30 3.28 -6.64 0.88
N PRO A 31 3.76 -5.51 0.29
CA PRO A 31 4.25 -5.49 -1.09
C PRO A 31 5.38 -6.48 -1.37
N ALA A 32 6.34 -6.62 -0.45
CA ALA A 32 7.48 -7.52 -0.65
C ALA A 32 7.07 -9.00 -0.72
N GLY A 33 6.13 -9.43 0.13
CA GLY A 33 5.60 -10.79 0.10
C GLY A 33 4.80 -11.06 -1.18
N GLN A 34 4.00 -10.11 -1.59
CA GLN A 34 3.18 -10.17 -2.81
C GLN A 34 4.04 -10.27 -4.08
N ILE A 35 5.08 -9.44 -4.16
CA ILE A 35 6.04 -9.45 -5.26
C ILE A 35 6.80 -10.81 -5.29
N ALA A 36 7.21 -11.33 -4.13
CA ALA A 36 7.87 -12.63 -4.04
C ALA A 36 6.95 -13.78 -4.51
N ILE A 37 5.65 -13.74 -4.18
CA ILE A 37 4.67 -14.72 -4.68
C ILE A 37 4.54 -14.63 -6.20
N MET A 38 4.44 -13.40 -6.76
CA MET A 38 4.39 -13.20 -8.21
C MET A 38 5.65 -13.70 -8.90
N HIS A 39 6.82 -13.40 -8.37
CA HIS A 39 8.11 -13.87 -8.90
C HIS A 39 8.15 -15.39 -8.94
N LYS A 40 7.92 -16.04 -7.79
CA LYS A 40 7.95 -17.50 -7.68
C LYS A 40 6.99 -18.20 -8.65
N GLU A 41 5.78 -17.66 -8.82
CA GLU A 41 4.77 -18.30 -9.68
C GLU A 41 4.98 -17.98 -11.16
N LEU A 42 5.30 -16.73 -11.52
CA LEU A 42 5.35 -16.31 -12.92
C LEU A 42 6.71 -16.55 -13.57
N VAL A 43 7.80 -16.43 -12.80
CA VAL A 43 9.16 -16.58 -13.30
C VAL A 43 9.65 -18.02 -13.07
N GLU A 44 9.69 -18.48 -11.82
CA GLU A 44 10.31 -19.76 -11.49
C GLU A 44 9.46 -20.96 -11.91
N LYS A 45 8.16 -20.98 -11.56
CA LYS A 45 7.29 -22.15 -11.77
C LYS A 45 6.68 -22.20 -13.15
N ARG A 46 5.99 -21.11 -13.56
CA ARG A 46 5.24 -21.07 -14.83
C ARG A 46 6.06 -20.61 -16.00
N ARG A 47 7.17 -19.91 -15.73
CA ARG A 47 8.06 -19.33 -16.74
C ARG A 47 7.34 -18.49 -17.80
N TRP A 48 6.24 -17.79 -17.37
CA TRP A 48 5.49 -16.91 -18.25
C TRP A 48 6.19 -15.59 -18.51
N ILE A 49 7.08 -15.19 -17.60
CA ILE A 49 7.83 -13.94 -17.66
C ILE A 49 9.30 -14.28 -17.37
N SER A 50 10.23 -13.70 -18.14
CA SER A 50 11.66 -13.85 -17.86
C SER A 50 12.05 -13.06 -16.61
N GLU A 51 13.10 -13.49 -15.92
CA GLU A 51 13.67 -12.80 -14.75
C GLU A 51 13.97 -11.34 -15.07
N THR A 52 14.62 -11.08 -16.20
CA THR A 52 14.98 -9.74 -16.64
C THR A 52 13.75 -8.84 -16.84
N HIS A 53 12.70 -9.35 -17.52
CA HIS A 53 11.46 -8.58 -17.69
C HIS A 53 10.74 -8.31 -16.38
N PHE A 54 10.73 -9.30 -15.47
CA PHE A 54 10.10 -9.12 -14.15
C PHE A 54 10.81 -8.04 -13.34
N LEU A 55 12.14 -8.07 -13.29
CA LEU A 55 12.92 -7.09 -12.54
C LEU A 55 12.84 -5.70 -13.15
N HIS A 56 12.86 -5.58 -14.48
CA HIS A 56 12.63 -4.29 -15.15
C HIS A 56 11.24 -3.73 -14.85
N ALA A 57 10.20 -4.56 -14.91
CA ALA A 57 8.85 -4.19 -14.57
C ALA A 57 8.73 -3.73 -13.10
N LEU A 58 9.34 -4.47 -12.18
CA LEU A 58 9.36 -4.14 -10.76
C LEU A 58 10.03 -2.79 -10.52
N ASN A 59 11.25 -2.61 -11.04
CA ASN A 59 11.99 -1.35 -10.90
C ASN A 59 11.19 -0.17 -11.44
N PHE A 60 10.50 -0.38 -12.54
CA PHE A 60 9.65 0.66 -13.13
C PHE A 60 8.42 0.98 -12.27
N CYS A 61 7.69 -0.03 -11.78
CA CYS A 61 6.54 0.18 -10.92
C CYS A 61 6.91 0.91 -9.62
N MET A 62 8.13 0.69 -9.10
CA MET A 62 8.64 1.42 -7.94
C MET A 62 8.87 2.91 -8.21
N LEU A 63 8.94 3.35 -9.46
CA LEU A 63 9.07 4.77 -9.85
C LEU A 63 7.71 5.49 -9.92
N LEU A 64 6.62 4.75 -10.03
CA LEU A 64 5.27 5.29 -10.17
C LEU A 64 4.62 5.53 -8.80
N PRO A 65 3.78 6.55 -8.66
CA PRO A 65 2.97 6.69 -7.46
C PRO A 65 1.90 5.61 -7.42
N GLY A 66 1.67 5.02 -6.23
CA GLY A 66 0.66 4.00 -6.00
C GLY A 66 1.18 2.67 -5.44
N PRO A 67 0.30 1.66 -5.26
CA PRO A 67 0.67 0.34 -4.74
C PRO A 67 1.44 -0.49 -5.76
N GLU A 68 2.75 -0.62 -5.55
CA GLU A 68 3.72 -1.26 -6.43
C GLU A 68 3.31 -2.68 -6.88
N ALA A 69 2.82 -3.51 -5.95
CA ALA A 69 2.45 -4.89 -6.25
C ALA A 69 1.22 -4.97 -7.18
N GLN A 70 0.23 -4.09 -7.00
CA GLN A 70 -0.93 -4.02 -7.88
C GLN A 70 -0.53 -3.49 -9.26
N GLN A 71 0.35 -2.50 -9.31
CA GLN A 71 0.88 -1.96 -10.57
C GLN A 71 1.67 -3.02 -11.32
N LEU A 72 2.51 -3.79 -10.62
CA LEU A 72 3.25 -4.90 -11.21
C LEU A 72 2.30 -5.97 -11.76
N ALA A 73 1.28 -6.37 -11.00
CA ALA A 73 0.26 -7.31 -11.48
C ALA A 73 -0.44 -6.78 -12.75
N THR A 74 -0.84 -5.50 -12.74
CA THR A 74 -1.46 -4.83 -13.88
C THR A 74 -0.54 -4.83 -15.11
N TYR A 75 0.73 -4.51 -14.94
CA TYR A 75 1.70 -4.49 -16.02
C TYR A 75 1.95 -5.89 -16.59
N LEU A 76 2.18 -6.88 -15.72
CA LEU A 76 2.42 -8.26 -16.14
C LEU A 76 1.19 -8.86 -16.84
N GLY A 77 0.00 -8.58 -16.33
CA GLY A 77 -1.26 -8.95 -16.99
C GLY A 77 -1.41 -8.30 -18.38
N TRP A 78 -1.02 -7.03 -18.49
CA TRP A 78 -1.01 -6.31 -19.76
C TRP A 78 0.02 -6.89 -20.75
N ARG A 79 1.19 -7.28 -20.29
CA ARG A 79 2.20 -7.94 -21.14
C ARG A 79 1.71 -9.28 -21.70
N LEU A 80 0.93 -10.02 -20.92
CA LEU A 80 0.40 -11.33 -21.32
C LEU A 80 -0.81 -11.24 -22.26
N HIS A 81 -1.77 -10.33 -21.98
CA HIS A 81 -3.06 -10.30 -22.69
C HIS A 81 -3.55 -8.87 -23.05
N GLY A 82 -2.64 -7.92 -23.19
CA GLY A 82 -3.00 -6.53 -23.51
C GLY A 82 -3.86 -5.86 -22.43
N ALA A 83 -4.64 -4.85 -22.83
CA ALA A 83 -5.43 -4.06 -21.89
C ALA A 83 -6.40 -4.90 -21.04
N LYS A 84 -7.04 -5.90 -21.63
CA LYS A 84 -7.95 -6.83 -20.91
C LYS A 84 -7.22 -7.60 -19.82
N GLY A 85 -6.00 -8.07 -20.11
CA GLY A 85 -5.15 -8.77 -19.13
C GLY A 85 -4.71 -7.86 -18.00
N GLY A 86 -4.33 -6.63 -18.29
CA GLY A 86 -3.93 -5.65 -17.28
C GLY A 86 -5.09 -5.28 -16.35
N ILE A 87 -6.27 -4.99 -16.91
CA ILE A 87 -7.48 -4.70 -16.12
C ILE A 87 -7.84 -5.88 -15.23
N ALA A 88 -7.89 -7.09 -15.81
CA ALA A 88 -8.22 -8.30 -15.07
C ALA A 88 -7.22 -8.58 -13.94
N ALA A 89 -5.93 -8.49 -14.20
CA ALA A 89 -4.90 -8.74 -13.21
C ALA A 89 -4.94 -7.73 -12.06
N GLY A 90 -4.98 -6.43 -12.37
CA GLY A 90 -5.03 -5.38 -11.36
C GLY A 90 -6.32 -5.38 -10.55
N ALA A 91 -7.47 -5.61 -11.18
CA ALA A 91 -8.75 -5.67 -10.50
C ALA A 91 -8.88 -6.92 -9.60
N LEU A 92 -8.55 -8.11 -10.11
CA LEU A 92 -8.64 -9.36 -9.35
C LEU A 92 -7.62 -9.44 -8.22
N PHE A 93 -6.51 -8.70 -8.31
CA PHE A 93 -5.55 -8.59 -7.22
C PHE A 93 -6.14 -7.83 -6.01
N VAL A 94 -7.03 -6.87 -6.24
CA VAL A 94 -7.64 -6.01 -5.21
C VAL A 94 -9.01 -6.53 -4.75
N LEU A 95 -9.78 -7.10 -5.65
CA LEU A 95 -11.19 -7.42 -5.45
C LEU A 95 -11.48 -8.32 -4.21
N PRO A 96 -10.71 -9.39 -3.91
CA PRO A 96 -10.93 -10.17 -2.70
C PRO A 96 -10.81 -9.32 -1.42
N SER A 97 -9.81 -8.44 -1.37
CA SER A 97 -9.59 -7.53 -0.26
C SER A 97 -10.75 -6.54 -0.08
N VAL A 98 -11.32 -6.04 -1.18
CA VAL A 98 -12.48 -5.14 -1.15
C VAL A 98 -13.64 -5.75 -0.36
N PHE A 99 -14.00 -6.99 -0.67
CA PHE A 99 -15.12 -7.66 0.01
C PHE A 99 -14.79 -8.03 1.45
N ILE A 100 -13.61 -8.58 1.69
CA ILE A 100 -13.21 -9.03 3.03
C ILE A 100 -13.11 -7.83 3.96
N LEU A 101 -12.39 -6.78 3.56
CA LEU A 101 -12.21 -5.60 4.42
C LEU A 101 -13.50 -4.81 4.58
N PHE A 102 -14.38 -4.78 3.56
CA PHE A 102 -15.71 -4.20 3.70
C PHE A 102 -16.53 -4.91 4.78
N GLY A 103 -16.56 -6.24 4.74
CA GLY A 103 -17.26 -7.05 5.75
C GLY A 103 -16.67 -6.87 7.15
N LEU A 104 -15.33 -6.84 7.27
CA LEU A 104 -14.64 -6.60 8.54
C LEU A 104 -14.88 -5.17 9.07
N SER A 105 -14.92 -4.17 8.20
CA SER A 105 -15.23 -2.79 8.57
C SER A 105 -16.67 -2.65 9.07
N TRP A 106 -17.60 -3.35 8.41
CA TRP A 106 -18.98 -3.41 8.86
C TRP A 106 -19.10 -4.10 10.22
N LEU A 107 -18.45 -5.25 10.39
CA LEU A 107 -18.43 -5.96 11.67
C LEU A 107 -17.84 -5.08 12.79
N TYR A 108 -16.77 -4.34 12.48
CA TYR A 108 -16.14 -3.41 13.41
C TYR A 108 -17.12 -2.31 13.88
N MET A 109 -17.82 -1.67 12.94
CA MET A 109 -18.72 -0.56 13.26
C MET A 109 -20.05 -1.03 13.85
N ALA A 110 -20.63 -2.11 13.32
CA ALA A 110 -21.90 -2.66 13.81
C ALA A 110 -21.74 -3.42 15.15
N GLY A 111 -20.59 -4.10 15.33
CA GLY A 111 -20.31 -4.93 16.51
C GLY A 111 -19.48 -4.25 17.60
N GLY A 112 -19.09 -2.98 17.43
CA GLY A 112 -18.18 -2.29 18.35
C GLY A 112 -18.66 -2.16 19.81
N HIS A 113 -19.95 -2.37 20.05
CA HIS A 113 -20.55 -2.43 21.39
C HIS A 113 -20.39 -3.81 22.08
N LEU A 114 -19.93 -4.84 21.36
CA LEU A 114 -19.76 -6.18 21.91
C LEU A 114 -18.42 -6.26 22.68
N PRO A 115 -18.44 -6.57 24.00
CA PRO A 115 -17.23 -6.54 24.83
C PRO A 115 -16.11 -7.47 24.32
N TRP A 116 -16.44 -8.66 23.82
CA TRP A 116 -15.47 -9.59 23.28
C TRP A 116 -14.80 -9.09 22.00
N LEU A 117 -15.56 -8.38 21.15
CA LEU A 117 -15.02 -7.81 19.93
C LEU A 117 -14.10 -6.61 20.23
N ALA A 118 -14.52 -5.73 21.14
CA ALA A 118 -13.69 -4.63 21.63
C ALA A 118 -12.37 -5.16 22.25
N ALA A 119 -12.42 -6.26 22.97
CA ALA A 119 -11.23 -6.89 23.57
C ALA A 119 -10.24 -7.43 22.51
N ILE A 120 -10.75 -8.03 21.43
CA ILE A 120 -9.92 -8.44 20.28
C ILE A 120 -9.21 -7.21 19.69
N PHE A 121 -9.95 -6.14 19.40
CA PHE A 121 -9.35 -4.91 18.84
C PHE A 121 -8.38 -4.24 19.80
N HIS A 122 -8.63 -4.28 21.11
CA HIS A 122 -7.69 -3.82 22.12
C HIS A 122 -6.37 -4.59 22.07
N GLY A 123 -6.42 -5.92 21.98
CA GLY A 123 -5.21 -6.74 21.79
C GLY A 123 -4.45 -6.43 20.50
N LEU A 124 -5.17 -6.12 19.43
CA LEU A 124 -4.57 -5.76 18.14
C LEU A 124 -3.74 -4.46 18.19
N LEU A 125 -4.01 -3.54 19.11
CA LEU A 125 -3.21 -2.32 19.26
C LEU A 125 -1.74 -2.63 19.55
N GLY A 126 -1.46 -3.64 20.40
CA GLY A 126 -0.09 -4.09 20.68
C GLY A 126 0.61 -4.65 19.43
N ALA A 127 -0.12 -5.45 18.64
CA ALA A 127 0.40 -5.97 17.38
C ALA A 127 0.75 -4.84 16.40
N VAL A 128 -0.11 -3.82 16.26
CA VAL A 128 0.11 -2.69 15.35
C VAL A 128 1.36 -1.89 15.72
N ILE A 129 1.60 -1.63 17.00
CA ILE A 129 2.83 -0.97 17.45
C ILE A 129 4.06 -1.77 17.00
N ALA A 130 4.05 -3.09 17.22
CA ALA A 130 5.15 -3.97 16.82
C ALA A 130 5.36 -3.99 15.30
N VAL A 131 4.27 -4.05 14.52
CA VAL A 131 4.30 -4.06 13.06
C VAL A 131 4.85 -2.74 12.50
N VAL A 132 4.43 -1.60 13.03
CA VAL A 132 4.93 -0.29 12.59
C VAL A 132 6.41 -0.14 12.96
N ALA A 133 6.82 -0.56 14.16
CA ALA A 133 8.23 -0.56 14.56
C ALA A 133 9.09 -1.46 13.64
N GLU A 134 8.59 -2.66 13.29
CA GLU A 134 9.24 -3.56 12.34
C GLU A 134 9.34 -2.92 10.95
N ALA A 135 8.29 -2.25 10.49
CA ALA A 135 8.28 -1.55 9.20
C ALA A 135 9.34 -0.43 9.16
N VAL A 136 9.46 0.38 10.22
CA VAL A 136 10.53 1.40 10.35
C VAL A 136 11.91 0.76 10.20
N LEU A 137 12.17 -0.33 10.91
CA LEU A 137 13.46 -1.01 10.85
C LEU A 137 13.72 -1.63 9.47
N ARG A 138 12.73 -2.30 8.90
CA ARG A 138 12.85 -2.98 7.60
C ARG A 138 13.09 -1.98 6.47
N ILE A 139 12.29 -0.90 6.43
CA ILE A 139 12.42 0.14 5.40
C ILE A 139 13.71 0.92 5.64
N GLY A 140 14.02 1.27 6.90
CA GLY A 140 15.25 1.97 7.27
C GLY A 140 16.52 1.24 6.84
N LYS A 141 16.63 -0.07 7.08
CA LYS A 141 17.76 -0.91 6.63
C LYS A 141 17.97 -0.87 5.11
N LYS A 142 16.88 -0.75 4.34
CA LYS A 142 16.96 -0.67 2.86
C LYS A 142 17.28 0.74 2.36
N ALA A 143 16.70 1.76 2.99
CA ALA A 143 16.74 3.14 2.53
C ALA A 143 17.95 3.92 3.05
N LEU A 144 18.32 3.77 4.33
CA LEU A 144 19.29 4.61 5.01
C LEU A 144 20.75 4.11 4.83
N LYS A 145 21.26 4.20 3.61
CA LYS A 145 22.59 3.67 3.23
C LYS A 145 23.74 4.69 3.39
N SER A 146 23.43 5.95 3.60
CA SER A 146 24.42 7.02 3.79
C SER A 146 24.06 7.91 4.98
N SER A 147 25.02 8.61 5.56
CA SER A 147 24.78 9.58 6.65
C SER A 147 23.80 10.67 6.25
N THR A 148 23.87 11.12 4.99
CA THR A 148 22.94 12.12 4.46
C THR A 148 21.50 11.61 4.44
N LEU A 149 21.26 10.34 4.08
CA LEU A 149 19.93 9.74 4.09
C LEU A 149 19.39 9.57 5.52
N TRP A 150 20.26 9.29 6.50
CA TRP A 150 19.91 9.34 7.92
C TRP A 150 19.50 10.74 8.35
N LEU A 151 20.24 11.76 7.93
CA LEU A 151 19.90 13.16 8.21
C LEU A 151 18.54 13.54 7.58
N VAL A 152 18.27 13.13 6.33
CA VAL A 152 16.97 13.35 5.67
C VAL A 152 15.85 12.71 6.49
N ALA A 153 16.01 11.48 6.95
CA ALA A 153 15.01 10.80 7.79
C ALA A 153 14.79 11.54 9.12
N ALA A 154 15.88 11.94 9.80
CA ALA A 154 15.79 12.67 11.06
C ALA A 154 15.12 14.04 10.90
N LEU A 155 15.51 14.81 9.88
CA LEU A 155 14.89 16.11 9.58
C LEU A 155 13.41 15.95 9.22
N SER A 156 13.04 14.91 8.47
CA SER A 156 11.64 14.63 8.14
C SER A 156 10.82 14.30 9.37
N PHE A 157 11.38 13.51 10.32
CA PHE A 157 10.72 13.24 11.61
C PHE A 157 10.52 14.54 12.40
N VAL A 158 11.58 15.34 12.55
CA VAL A 158 11.50 16.62 13.28
C VAL A 158 10.50 17.58 12.63
N ALA A 159 10.54 17.70 11.30
CA ALA A 159 9.63 18.57 10.55
C ALA A 159 8.16 18.20 10.76
N ILE A 160 7.82 16.91 10.71
CA ILE A 160 6.43 16.49 10.87
C ILE A 160 5.99 16.46 12.36
N TYR A 161 6.87 16.04 13.28
CA TYR A 161 6.52 15.87 14.69
C TYR A 161 6.41 17.21 15.43
N PHE A 162 7.39 18.11 15.28
CA PHE A 162 7.45 19.37 16.01
C PHE A 162 6.84 20.54 15.24
N PHE A 163 7.00 20.57 13.91
CA PHE A 163 6.59 21.71 13.09
C PHE A 163 5.34 21.45 12.28
N GLN A 164 4.74 20.25 12.36
CA GLN A 164 3.51 19.87 11.65
C GLN A 164 3.57 20.13 10.13
N VAL A 165 4.78 20.06 9.55
CA VAL A 165 4.98 20.26 8.10
C VAL A 165 4.18 19.23 7.33
N SER A 166 3.48 19.67 6.29
CA SER A 166 2.69 18.79 5.43
C SER A 166 3.54 17.67 4.83
N PHE A 167 3.04 16.43 4.88
CA PHE A 167 3.68 15.26 4.26
C PHE A 167 4.07 15.51 2.80
N VAL A 168 3.20 16.18 2.04
CA VAL A 168 3.46 16.47 0.62
C VAL A 168 4.71 17.35 0.45
N LEU A 169 4.90 18.35 1.32
CA LEU A 169 6.10 19.19 1.29
C LEU A 169 7.36 18.42 1.66
N ILE A 170 7.27 17.48 2.61
CA ILE A 170 8.40 16.62 2.99
C ILE A 170 8.80 15.74 1.79
N VAL A 171 7.83 15.11 1.13
CA VAL A 171 8.09 14.26 -0.05
C VAL A 171 8.68 15.06 -1.20
N LEU A 172 8.10 16.22 -1.53
CA LEU A 172 8.62 17.08 -2.60
C LEU A 172 10.01 17.63 -2.29
N GLY A 173 10.24 18.05 -1.05
CA GLY A 173 11.56 18.50 -0.59
C GLY A 173 12.59 17.38 -0.67
N ALA A 174 12.27 16.18 -0.22
CA ALA A 174 13.14 15.02 -0.31
C ALA A 174 13.42 14.63 -1.78
N ALA A 175 12.40 14.67 -2.64
CA ALA A 175 12.55 14.43 -4.08
C ALA A 175 13.55 15.41 -4.71
N LEU A 176 13.39 16.70 -4.42
CA LEU A 176 14.27 17.76 -4.93
C LEU A 176 15.70 17.58 -4.39
N LEU A 177 15.84 17.32 -3.10
CA LEU A 177 17.15 17.06 -2.48
C LEU A 177 17.84 15.85 -3.10
N GLY A 178 17.13 14.76 -3.33
CA GLY A 178 17.69 13.57 -3.97
C GLY A 178 18.09 13.82 -5.43
N TYR A 179 17.22 14.50 -6.19
CA TYR A 179 17.45 14.81 -7.59
C TYR A 179 18.66 15.74 -7.81
N LEU A 180 18.75 16.83 -7.03
CA LEU A 180 19.85 17.79 -7.09
C LEU A 180 21.10 17.24 -6.39
N GLY A 181 20.93 16.58 -5.25
CA GLY A 181 22.02 15.99 -4.46
C GLY A 181 22.80 14.94 -5.23
N HIS A 182 22.15 14.13 -6.06
CA HIS A 182 22.84 13.17 -6.93
C HIS A 182 23.79 13.86 -7.93
N ARG A 183 23.46 15.08 -8.37
CA ARG A 183 24.33 15.84 -9.29
C ARG A 183 25.61 16.32 -8.60
N VAL A 184 25.52 16.70 -7.31
CA VAL A 184 26.63 17.31 -6.55
C VAL A 184 27.38 16.26 -5.72
N LEU A 185 26.65 15.33 -5.10
CA LEU A 185 27.15 14.33 -4.17
C LEU A 185 26.62 12.93 -4.50
N PRO A 186 26.99 12.34 -5.66
CA PRO A 186 26.40 11.06 -6.13
C PRO A 186 26.63 9.89 -5.17
N LYS A 187 27.71 9.90 -4.39
CA LYS A 187 27.99 8.88 -3.36
C LYS A 187 27.03 8.97 -2.16
N GLN A 188 26.55 10.15 -1.84
CA GLN A 188 25.64 10.38 -0.71
C GLN A 188 24.18 10.12 -1.08
N PHE A 189 23.82 10.39 -2.34
CA PHE A 189 22.51 10.07 -2.93
C PHE A 189 22.68 9.00 -4.00
N PRO A 190 22.91 7.74 -3.60
CA PRO A 190 23.11 6.68 -4.57
C PRO A 190 21.84 6.47 -5.37
N ALA A 191 21.98 6.37 -6.68
CA ALA A 191 20.95 5.77 -7.49
C ALA A 191 20.70 4.34 -6.97
N GLY A 192 19.48 3.98 -6.65
CA GLY A 192 19.16 2.61 -6.26
C GLY A 192 19.74 1.68 -7.33
N LYS A 193 20.52 0.70 -6.93
CA LYS A 193 20.95 -0.35 -7.87
C LYS A 193 19.65 -1.04 -8.31
N GLY A 194 19.23 -0.83 -9.55
CA GLY A 194 18.25 -1.69 -10.19
C GLY A 194 18.66 -3.13 -9.92
N HIS A 195 17.73 -4.01 -9.69
CA HIS A 195 18.03 -5.42 -9.55
C HIS A 195 18.84 -5.81 -10.80
N GLY A 196 20.10 -6.21 -10.62
CA GLY A 196 21.09 -6.32 -11.65
C GLY A 196 20.62 -7.18 -12.84
N ALA A 197 21.24 -6.98 -13.98
CA ALA A 197 20.97 -7.78 -15.17
C ALA A 197 21.10 -9.26 -14.83
N ALA A 198 19.97 -9.92 -14.60
CA ALA A 198 19.91 -11.36 -14.51
C ALA A 198 20.25 -11.92 -15.89
N LYS A 199 21.00 -13.03 -15.95
CA LYS A 199 21.17 -13.75 -17.20
C LYS A 199 19.80 -14.27 -17.61
N ASP A 200 19.36 -13.92 -18.81
CA ASP A 200 18.11 -14.45 -19.35
C ASP A 200 18.18 -15.99 -19.38
N ASP A 201 17.23 -16.59 -18.71
CA ASP A 201 17.00 -18.02 -18.83
C ASP A 201 16.52 -18.30 -20.26
N VAL A 202 17.29 -19.10 -20.99
CA VAL A 202 17.01 -19.51 -22.40
C VAL A 202 15.62 -20.15 -22.56
N HIS A 203 14.95 -20.47 -21.46
CA HIS A 203 13.67 -21.20 -21.40
C HIS A 203 12.46 -20.34 -21.01
N SER A 204 12.57 -19.01 -21.01
CA SER A 204 11.42 -18.15 -20.74
C SER A 204 10.63 -17.82 -22.02
N LEU A 205 9.32 -17.54 -21.87
CA LEU A 205 8.47 -17.11 -22.99
C LEU A 205 9.02 -15.84 -23.64
N THR A 206 9.18 -15.87 -24.95
CA THR A 206 9.43 -14.66 -25.75
C THR A 206 8.12 -13.89 -25.86
N LEU A 207 7.99 -12.82 -25.08
CA LEU A 207 6.80 -11.98 -25.14
C LEU A 207 6.76 -11.17 -26.44
N PRO A 208 5.59 -10.99 -27.06
CA PRO A 208 5.47 -10.12 -28.23
C PRO A 208 5.93 -8.70 -27.90
N PRO A 209 6.44 -7.96 -28.89
CA PRO A 209 6.85 -6.57 -28.69
C PRO A 209 5.69 -5.73 -28.12
N ALA A 210 6.03 -4.81 -27.21
CA ALA A 210 5.01 -3.94 -26.61
C ALA A 210 4.30 -3.11 -27.71
N PRO A 211 2.98 -2.93 -27.64
CA PRO A 211 2.26 -2.12 -28.58
C PRO A 211 2.84 -0.70 -28.65
N ARG A 212 3.01 -0.16 -29.86
CA ARG A 212 3.53 1.18 -30.06
C ARG A 212 2.63 2.23 -29.39
N ALA A 213 3.24 3.20 -28.72
CA ALA A 213 2.54 4.37 -28.23
C ALA A 213 2.12 5.23 -29.41
N THR A 214 0.81 5.42 -29.62
CA THR A 214 0.25 6.38 -30.57
C THR A 214 -0.45 7.49 -29.80
N TRP A 215 -0.43 8.70 -30.34
CA TRP A 215 -1.12 9.85 -29.72
C TRP A 215 -2.60 9.57 -29.45
N ALA A 216 -3.30 8.96 -30.40
CA ALA A 216 -4.71 8.60 -30.26
C ALA A 216 -4.92 7.66 -29.07
N ARG A 217 -4.12 6.60 -28.94
CA ARG A 217 -4.18 5.66 -27.81
C ARG A 217 -3.90 6.37 -26.48
N THR A 218 -2.85 7.21 -26.43
CA THR A 218 -2.49 7.97 -25.21
C THR A 218 -3.65 8.87 -24.78
N LEU A 219 -4.22 9.64 -25.72
CA LEU A 219 -5.36 10.53 -25.44
C LEU A 219 -6.60 9.75 -24.98
N THR A 220 -6.93 8.65 -25.65
CA THR A 220 -8.07 7.80 -25.27
C THR A 220 -7.91 7.21 -23.87
N ILE A 221 -6.73 6.65 -23.56
CA ILE A 221 -6.46 6.09 -22.21
C ILE A 221 -6.54 7.20 -21.16
N THR A 222 -5.92 8.36 -21.43
CA THR A 222 -5.94 9.51 -20.50
C THR A 222 -7.36 9.97 -20.25
N ALA A 223 -8.12 10.24 -21.31
CA ALA A 223 -9.51 10.70 -21.21
C ALA A 223 -10.39 9.69 -20.46
N LEU A 224 -10.31 8.40 -20.83
CA LEU A 224 -11.09 7.34 -20.19
C LEU A 224 -10.75 7.22 -18.71
N CYS A 225 -9.48 7.12 -18.35
CA CYS A 225 -9.07 6.95 -16.97
C CYS A 225 -9.35 8.21 -16.12
N LEU A 226 -9.16 9.40 -16.65
CA LEU A 226 -9.52 10.64 -15.93
C LEU A 226 -11.03 10.75 -15.74
N THR A 227 -11.84 10.38 -16.73
CA THR A 227 -13.29 10.34 -16.59
C THR A 227 -13.69 9.31 -15.53
N LEU A 228 -13.19 8.09 -15.60
CA LEU A 228 -13.47 7.06 -14.60
C LEU A 228 -13.00 7.47 -13.19
N TRP A 229 -11.91 8.19 -13.09
CA TRP A 229 -11.40 8.66 -11.80
C TRP A 229 -12.28 9.74 -11.19
N TRP A 230 -12.56 10.80 -11.96
CA TRP A 230 -13.20 12.00 -11.43
C TRP A 230 -14.73 11.98 -11.49
N LEU A 231 -15.33 11.25 -12.43
CA LEU A 231 -16.79 11.19 -12.57
C LEU A 231 -17.50 10.77 -11.27
N PRO A 232 -17.08 9.70 -10.56
CA PRO A 232 -17.72 9.34 -9.29
C PRO A 232 -17.55 10.41 -8.20
N VAL A 233 -16.41 11.11 -8.15
CA VAL A 233 -16.17 12.20 -7.19
C VAL A 233 -17.11 13.36 -7.46
N PHE A 234 -17.21 13.80 -8.71
CA PHE A 234 -18.13 14.88 -9.10
C PHE A 234 -19.60 14.48 -8.93
N ALA A 235 -19.95 13.23 -9.23
CA ALA A 235 -21.30 12.71 -9.04
C ALA A 235 -21.70 12.73 -7.55
N LEU A 236 -20.81 12.28 -6.64
CA LEU A 236 -21.04 12.38 -5.20
C LEU A 236 -21.14 13.83 -4.73
N ALA A 237 -20.26 14.70 -5.22
CA ALA A 237 -20.28 16.12 -4.86
C ALA A 237 -21.54 16.84 -5.38
N ALA A 238 -22.01 16.48 -6.56
CA ALA A 238 -23.26 17.03 -7.11
C ALA A 238 -24.49 16.53 -6.35
N TRP A 239 -24.46 15.27 -5.88
CA TRP A 239 -25.59 14.68 -5.16
C TRP A 239 -25.63 15.05 -3.68
N LEU A 240 -24.48 14.99 -2.97
CA LEU A 240 -24.40 15.16 -1.52
C LEU A 240 -23.80 16.52 -1.10
N GLY A 241 -23.31 17.31 -2.06
CA GLY A 241 -22.58 18.53 -1.82
C GLY A 241 -21.06 18.31 -1.62
N TRP A 242 -20.26 19.33 -1.95
CA TRP A 242 -18.80 19.30 -1.77
C TRP A 242 -18.35 19.20 -0.31
N GLY A 243 -19.17 19.64 0.63
CA GLY A 243 -18.93 19.52 2.08
C GLY A 243 -19.20 18.13 2.66
N SER A 244 -19.76 17.20 1.89
CA SER A 244 -20.02 15.84 2.34
C SER A 244 -18.74 15.06 2.57
N THR A 245 -18.75 14.19 3.58
CA THR A 245 -17.60 13.33 3.91
C THR A 245 -17.16 12.51 2.71
N GLN A 246 -18.08 11.94 1.94
CA GLN A 246 -17.81 11.10 0.80
C GLN A 246 -17.13 11.87 -0.35
N ALA A 247 -17.56 13.10 -0.63
CA ALA A 247 -16.91 13.95 -1.63
C ALA A 247 -15.51 14.38 -1.17
N GLN A 248 -15.34 14.74 0.10
CA GLN A 248 -14.04 15.07 0.69
C GLN A 248 -13.09 13.88 0.69
N GLN A 249 -13.58 12.68 1.00
CA GLN A 249 -12.80 11.44 0.88
C GLN A 249 -12.35 11.21 -0.57
N GLY A 250 -13.23 11.38 -1.54
CA GLY A 250 -12.88 11.26 -2.96
C GLY A 250 -11.75 12.22 -3.36
N LEU A 251 -11.83 13.49 -2.94
CA LEU A 251 -10.79 14.49 -3.21
C LEU A 251 -9.48 14.18 -2.48
N PHE A 252 -9.56 13.86 -1.19
CA PHE A 252 -8.38 13.60 -0.37
C PHE A 252 -7.62 12.37 -0.84
N PHE A 253 -8.30 11.23 -1.04
CA PHE A 253 -7.64 10.01 -1.47
C PHE A 253 -7.16 10.06 -2.92
N SER A 254 -7.76 10.89 -3.78
CA SER A 254 -7.20 11.23 -5.09
C SER A 254 -5.82 11.91 -4.97
N LYS A 255 -5.69 12.88 -4.05
CA LYS A 255 -4.40 13.53 -3.76
C LYS A 255 -3.41 12.54 -3.14
N ALA A 256 -3.85 11.71 -2.20
CA ALA A 256 -3.02 10.69 -1.56
C ALA A 256 -2.45 9.69 -2.58
N ALA A 257 -3.26 9.24 -3.56
CA ALA A 257 -2.82 8.34 -4.62
C ALA A 257 -1.67 8.90 -5.45
N LEU A 258 -1.65 10.22 -5.69
CA LEU A 258 -0.59 10.90 -6.45
C LEU A 258 0.73 11.05 -5.69
N VAL A 259 0.68 11.06 -4.36
CA VAL A 259 1.88 11.25 -3.49
C VAL A 259 2.31 9.96 -2.80
N THR A 260 1.70 8.82 -3.13
CA THR A 260 2.06 7.51 -2.58
C THR A 260 3.28 6.96 -3.32
N PHE A 261 4.48 7.28 -2.85
CA PHE A 261 5.74 6.71 -3.34
C PHE A 261 6.38 5.85 -2.24
N GLY A 262 7.01 4.73 -2.63
CA GLY A 262 7.71 3.86 -1.68
C GLY A 262 6.80 2.91 -0.88
N GLY A 263 5.63 2.60 -1.43
CA GLY A 263 4.71 1.59 -0.90
C GLY A 263 3.66 2.12 0.07
N ALA A 264 2.76 1.22 0.50
CA ALA A 264 1.59 1.59 1.31
C ALA A 264 1.94 2.23 2.67
N TYR A 265 3.01 1.76 3.32
CA TYR A 265 3.45 2.35 4.60
C TYR A 265 3.85 3.83 4.49
N ALA A 266 4.29 4.25 3.31
CA ALA A 266 4.72 5.63 3.09
C ALA A 266 3.57 6.64 3.23
N VAL A 267 2.40 6.31 2.77
CA VAL A 267 1.23 7.22 2.78
C VAL A 267 0.43 7.15 4.07
N LEU A 268 0.58 6.07 4.87
CA LEU A 268 -0.21 5.89 6.10
C LEU A 268 -0.10 7.06 7.10
N PRO A 269 1.09 7.63 7.37
CA PRO A 269 1.18 8.79 8.25
C PRO A 269 0.39 10.00 7.75
N TYR A 270 0.39 10.23 6.44
CA TYR A 270 -0.38 11.29 5.81
C TYR A 270 -1.88 11.04 5.94
N VAL A 271 -2.32 9.81 5.70
CA VAL A 271 -3.71 9.43 5.87
C VAL A 271 -4.14 9.55 7.34
N ALA A 272 -3.34 9.07 8.28
CA ALA A 272 -3.63 9.20 9.71
C ALA A 272 -3.75 10.66 10.13
N GLN A 273 -2.81 11.52 9.72
CA GLN A 273 -2.87 12.95 10.02
C GLN A 273 -4.14 13.59 9.47
N GLN A 274 -4.47 13.35 8.21
CA GLN A 274 -5.64 13.97 7.58
C GLN A 274 -6.95 13.40 8.11
N ALA A 275 -7.05 12.07 8.18
CA ALA A 275 -8.30 11.42 8.55
C ALA A 275 -8.63 11.53 10.03
N VAL A 276 -7.60 11.55 10.91
CA VAL A 276 -7.80 11.62 12.36
C VAL A 276 -7.73 13.06 12.87
N GLU A 277 -6.62 13.77 12.54
CA GLU A 277 -6.35 15.07 13.18
C GLU A 277 -7.05 16.24 12.49
N ILE A 278 -7.22 16.20 11.15
CA ILE A 278 -7.78 17.33 10.40
C ILE A 278 -9.27 17.14 10.14
N HIS A 279 -9.68 15.98 9.63
CA HIS A 279 -11.07 15.74 9.28
C HIS A 279 -11.87 15.06 10.40
N GLY A 280 -11.23 14.44 11.39
CA GLY A 280 -11.91 13.74 12.48
C GLY A 280 -12.79 12.57 12.00
N TRP A 281 -12.47 11.97 10.83
CA TRP A 281 -13.25 10.86 10.29
C TRP A 281 -13.20 9.60 11.15
N LEU A 282 -12.12 9.41 11.91
CA LEU A 282 -11.92 8.30 12.83
C LEU A 282 -10.92 8.68 13.93
N SER A 283 -10.93 7.95 15.04
CA SER A 283 -9.98 8.13 16.13
C SER A 283 -8.65 7.41 15.87
N HIS A 284 -7.59 7.72 16.65
CA HIS A 284 -6.31 6.99 16.60
C HIS A 284 -6.47 5.48 16.83
N PRO A 285 -7.22 4.99 17.86
CA PRO A 285 -7.45 3.55 18.01
C PRO A 285 -8.18 2.92 16.84
N GLN A 286 -9.13 3.63 16.22
CA GLN A 286 -9.82 3.14 15.02
C GLN A 286 -8.85 3.04 13.83
N MET A 287 -7.97 4.03 13.64
CA MET A 287 -6.95 3.96 12.59
C MET A 287 -5.99 2.77 12.78
N MET A 288 -5.59 2.50 14.03
CA MET A 288 -4.76 1.34 14.37
C MET A 288 -5.52 0.03 14.11
N SER A 289 -6.79 -0.07 14.49
CA SER A 289 -7.65 -1.22 14.22
C SER A 289 -7.76 -1.48 12.71
N GLY A 290 -7.95 -0.42 11.92
CA GLY A 290 -7.98 -0.51 10.46
C GLY A 290 -6.67 -1.02 9.86
N LEU A 291 -5.53 -0.61 10.40
CA LEU A 291 -4.22 -1.11 9.97
C LEU A 291 -4.07 -2.59 10.31
N ALA A 292 -4.45 -3.01 11.53
CA ALA A 292 -4.44 -4.42 11.92
C ALA A 292 -5.31 -5.29 10.98
N LEU A 293 -6.51 -4.82 10.66
CA LEU A 293 -7.41 -5.52 9.75
C LEU A 293 -6.82 -5.62 8.33
N ALA A 294 -6.22 -4.54 7.83
CA ALA A 294 -5.59 -4.55 6.50
C ALA A 294 -4.38 -5.49 6.44
N GLU A 295 -3.60 -5.61 7.52
CA GLU A 295 -2.49 -6.55 7.62
C GLU A 295 -2.94 -8.02 7.68
N THR A 296 -4.14 -8.29 8.18
CA THR A 296 -4.70 -9.64 8.29
C THR A 296 -5.50 -10.06 7.06
N THR A 297 -5.78 -9.14 6.15
CA THR A 297 -6.52 -9.45 4.92
C THR A 297 -5.57 -9.73 3.75
N PRO A 298 -5.94 -10.62 2.81
CA PRO A 298 -5.18 -10.75 1.57
C PRO A 298 -5.36 -9.51 0.72
N GLY A 299 -4.36 -9.16 -0.10
CA GLY A 299 -4.40 -8.01 -0.99
C GLY A 299 -3.47 -6.86 -0.58
N PRO A 300 -3.50 -5.73 -1.30
CA PRO A 300 -2.61 -4.61 -1.02
C PRO A 300 -2.84 -4.00 0.36
N LEU A 301 -1.79 -3.79 1.14
CA LEU A 301 -1.88 -3.15 2.46
C LEU A 301 -2.58 -1.78 2.42
N ILE A 302 -2.45 -1.06 1.30
CA ILE A 302 -3.10 0.24 1.10
C ILE A 302 -4.64 0.14 1.21
N MET A 303 -5.22 -1.04 1.20
CA MET A 303 -6.66 -1.25 1.41
C MET A 303 -7.15 -0.76 2.78
N VAL A 304 -6.26 -0.50 3.74
CA VAL A 304 -6.63 0.22 4.97
C VAL A 304 -7.38 1.52 4.67
N LEU A 305 -7.13 2.16 3.52
CA LEU A 305 -7.84 3.37 3.09
C LEU A 305 -9.34 3.12 2.91
N GLN A 306 -9.73 1.93 2.46
CA GLN A 306 -11.14 1.54 2.39
C GLN A 306 -11.79 1.50 3.78
N PHE A 307 -11.07 0.97 4.79
CA PHE A 307 -11.55 1.01 6.17
C PHE A 307 -11.72 2.45 6.65
N VAL A 308 -10.76 3.33 6.38
CA VAL A 308 -10.88 4.76 6.72
C VAL A 308 -12.09 5.39 6.04
N GLY A 309 -12.31 5.10 4.76
CA GLY A 309 -13.48 5.56 4.01
C GLY A 309 -14.79 5.04 4.61
N PHE A 310 -14.82 3.76 4.98
CA PHE A 310 -15.98 3.13 5.61
C PHE A 310 -16.33 3.76 6.96
N VAL A 311 -15.35 3.85 7.87
CA VAL A 311 -15.55 4.39 9.23
C VAL A 311 -15.94 5.86 9.17
N GLY A 312 -15.25 6.65 8.36
CA GLY A 312 -15.59 8.07 8.19
C GLY A 312 -17.00 8.28 7.64
N GLY A 313 -17.38 7.49 6.62
CA GLY A 313 -18.73 7.54 6.06
C GLY A 313 -19.82 7.03 7.02
N TRP A 314 -19.49 6.09 7.92
CA TRP A 314 -20.39 5.61 8.96
C TRP A 314 -20.63 6.67 10.04
N GLN A 315 -19.55 7.30 10.53
CA GLN A 315 -19.63 8.29 11.61
C GLN A 315 -20.17 9.65 11.14
N HIS A 316 -19.94 9.98 9.88
CA HIS A 316 -20.35 11.24 9.26
C HIS A 316 -21.17 11.01 7.98
N PRO A 317 -22.33 10.36 8.07
CA PRO A 317 -23.10 9.94 6.88
C PRO A 317 -23.76 11.13 6.15
N GLY A 318 -23.92 12.27 6.79
CA GLY A 318 -24.65 13.42 6.25
C GLY A 318 -26.13 13.11 6.03
N ALA A 319 -26.61 13.26 4.79
CA ALA A 319 -27.99 12.95 4.41
C ALA A 319 -28.28 11.45 4.21
N LEU A 320 -27.25 10.60 4.28
CA LEU A 320 -27.38 9.15 4.07
C LEU A 320 -27.61 8.43 5.40
N SER A 321 -28.08 7.17 5.34
CA SER A 321 -27.99 6.29 6.50
C SER A 321 -26.51 5.96 6.80
N PRO A 322 -26.14 5.59 8.06
CA PRO A 322 -24.76 5.26 8.41
C PRO A 322 -24.16 4.18 7.48
N PHE A 323 -24.90 3.13 7.17
CA PHE A 323 -24.45 2.06 6.29
C PHE A 323 -24.27 2.54 4.82
N ALA A 324 -25.19 3.37 4.31
CA ALA A 324 -25.08 3.92 2.96
C ALA A 324 -23.90 4.91 2.86
N GLY A 325 -23.70 5.75 3.87
CA GLY A 325 -22.57 6.67 3.97
C GLY A 325 -21.24 5.91 4.02
N ALA A 326 -21.16 4.87 4.83
CA ALA A 326 -19.99 3.98 4.92
C ALA A 326 -19.69 3.27 3.60
N THR A 327 -20.74 2.75 2.94
CA THR A 327 -20.59 2.06 1.65
C THR A 327 -20.06 3.03 0.59
N ALA A 328 -20.65 4.21 0.48
CA ALA A 328 -20.19 5.23 -0.46
C ALA A 328 -18.74 5.67 -0.16
N GLY A 329 -18.41 5.88 1.13
CA GLY A 329 -17.06 6.22 1.58
C GLY A 329 -16.03 5.14 1.24
N ALA A 330 -16.33 3.89 1.53
CA ALA A 330 -15.46 2.76 1.21
C ALA A 330 -15.23 2.60 -0.30
N LEU A 331 -16.30 2.68 -1.09
CA LEU A 331 -16.23 2.53 -2.54
C LEU A 331 -15.47 3.67 -3.22
N ILE A 332 -15.78 4.93 -2.85
CA ILE A 332 -15.10 6.07 -3.47
C ILE A 332 -13.61 6.07 -3.12
N THR A 333 -13.25 5.78 -1.86
CA THR A 333 -11.86 5.73 -1.42
C THR A 333 -11.08 4.65 -2.17
N THR A 334 -11.63 3.44 -2.28
CA THR A 334 -11.01 2.36 -3.04
C THR A 334 -10.87 2.73 -4.51
N TRP A 335 -11.91 3.29 -5.10
CA TRP A 335 -11.95 3.67 -6.51
C TRP A 335 -10.86 4.68 -6.86
N VAL A 336 -10.80 5.81 -6.16
CA VAL A 336 -9.84 6.87 -6.44
C VAL A 336 -8.39 6.50 -6.07
N THR A 337 -8.20 5.48 -5.25
CA THR A 337 -6.87 4.95 -4.92
C THR A 337 -6.31 4.09 -6.07
N PHE A 338 -7.13 3.28 -6.71
CA PHE A 338 -6.64 2.28 -7.69
C PHE A 338 -6.78 2.70 -9.15
N ILE A 339 -7.76 3.53 -9.52
CA ILE A 339 -7.90 3.98 -10.93
C ILE A 339 -6.66 4.72 -11.44
N PRO A 340 -6.01 5.63 -10.68
CA PRO A 340 -4.75 6.25 -11.11
C PRO A 340 -3.65 5.24 -11.45
N CYS A 341 -3.60 4.12 -10.75
CA CYS A 341 -2.59 3.09 -11.00
C CYS A 341 -2.73 2.47 -12.40
N PHE A 342 -3.96 2.23 -12.84
CA PHE A 342 -4.22 1.78 -14.21
C PHE A 342 -3.82 2.85 -15.23
N LEU A 343 -4.14 4.12 -14.96
CA LEU A 343 -3.72 5.23 -15.81
C LEU A 343 -2.20 5.24 -15.98
N PHE A 344 -1.46 5.24 -14.87
CA PHE A 344 0.00 5.30 -14.91
C PHE A 344 0.59 4.10 -15.65
N ILE A 345 0.12 2.88 -15.38
CA ILE A 345 0.62 1.70 -16.05
C ILE A 345 0.30 1.72 -17.55
N PHE A 346 -0.95 1.98 -17.96
CA PHE A 346 -1.30 1.93 -19.38
C PHE A 346 -0.67 3.03 -20.22
N LEU A 347 -0.38 4.19 -19.62
CA LEU A 347 0.37 5.26 -20.31
C LEU A 347 1.85 4.92 -20.43
N SER A 348 2.45 4.40 -19.39
CA SER A 348 3.89 4.23 -19.33
C SER A 348 4.38 2.86 -19.82
N ALA A 349 3.52 1.82 -19.81
CA ALA A 349 3.87 0.47 -20.22
C ALA A 349 4.58 0.36 -21.59
N PRO A 350 4.21 1.12 -22.65
CA PRO A 350 4.93 1.06 -23.91
C PRO A 350 6.34 1.67 -23.86
N HIS A 351 6.66 2.40 -22.80
CA HIS A 351 7.91 3.15 -22.66
C HIS A 351 8.87 2.52 -21.65
N ILE A 352 8.45 1.49 -20.92
CA ILE A 352 9.25 0.85 -19.86
C ILE A 352 10.63 0.40 -20.36
N GLU A 353 10.67 -0.22 -21.54
CA GLU A 353 11.93 -0.68 -22.14
C GLU A 353 12.85 0.47 -22.59
N LYS A 354 12.29 1.68 -22.81
CA LYS A 354 13.04 2.87 -23.25
C LYS A 354 13.42 3.80 -22.10
N LEU A 355 12.67 3.75 -21.00
CA LEU A 355 12.87 4.57 -19.80
C LEU A 355 14.05 4.12 -18.95
N GLY A 356 14.96 3.34 -19.50
CA GLY A 356 16.15 2.82 -18.85
C GLY A 356 16.57 3.62 -17.63
N GLU A 357 17.36 3.11 -16.79
CA GLU A 357 17.79 3.67 -15.52
C GLU A 357 18.13 5.17 -15.60
N GLN A 358 17.23 6.01 -15.12
CA GLN A 358 17.54 7.44 -14.93
C GLN A 358 18.10 7.63 -13.51
N PRO A 359 19.43 7.77 -13.35
CA PRO A 359 20.06 7.76 -12.03
C PRO A 359 19.55 8.87 -11.10
N ARG A 360 19.21 10.03 -11.66
CA ARG A 360 18.67 11.17 -10.89
C ARG A 360 17.28 10.90 -10.32
N LEU A 361 16.41 10.28 -11.12
CA LEU A 361 15.07 9.93 -10.67
C LEU A 361 15.14 8.84 -9.59
N SER A 362 16.00 7.85 -9.78
CA SER A 362 16.26 6.81 -8.77
C SER A 362 16.81 7.39 -7.46
N ALA A 363 17.70 8.40 -7.53
CA ALA A 363 18.20 9.08 -6.36
C ALA A 363 17.12 9.92 -5.66
N ALA A 364 16.23 10.58 -6.40
CA ALA A 364 15.07 11.27 -5.85
C ALA A 364 14.18 10.31 -5.05
N LEU A 365 13.87 9.14 -5.60
CA LEU A 365 13.07 8.11 -4.92
C LEU A 365 13.80 7.54 -3.69
N THR A 366 15.11 7.38 -3.75
CA THR A 366 15.92 6.97 -2.59
C THR A 366 15.79 7.98 -1.45
N ALA A 367 15.86 9.28 -1.76
CA ALA A 367 15.69 10.35 -0.77
C ALA A 367 14.23 10.43 -0.24
N ILE A 368 13.23 10.25 -1.09
CA ILE A 368 11.82 10.13 -0.68
C ILE A 368 11.68 8.96 0.30
N THR A 369 12.21 7.79 -0.02
CA THR A 369 12.11 6.60 0.84
C THR A 369 12.81 6.84 2.19
N ALA A 370 13.94 7.55 2.20
CA ALA A 370 14.61 7.94 3.44
C ALA A 370 13.75 8.90 4.28
N ALA A 371 13.16 9.93 3.67
CA ALA A 371 12.24 10.84 4.36
C ALA A 371 11.03 10.10 4.95
N VAL A 372 10.48 9.16 4.20
CA VAL A 372 9.35 8.31 4.61
C VAL A 372 9.68 7.49 5.87
N VAL A 373 10.93 7.03 6.07
CA VAL A 373 11.31 6.35 7.32
C VAL A 373 11.07 7.25 8.53
N GLY A 374 11.47 8.53 8.45
CA GLY A 374 11.19 9.50 9.52
C GLY A 374 9.71 9.74 9.75
N VAL A 375 8.92 9.78 8.67
CA VAL A 375 7.47 9.98 8.74
C VAL A 375 6.75 8.76 9.32
N ILE A 376 7.16 7.53 8.97
CA ILE A 376 6.60 6.30 9.59
C ILE A 376 6.99 6.22 11.07
N LEU A 377 8.19 6.64 11.43
CA LEU A 377 8.60 6.73 12.84
C LEU A 377 7.68 7.68 13.63
N ASN A 378 7.32 8.84 13.06
CA ASN A 378 6.34 9.74 13.67
C ASN A 378 4.98 9.05 13.90
N LEU A 379 4.48 8.31 12.91
CA LEU A 379 3.26 7.52 13.06
C LEU A 379 3.37 6.50 14.18
N GLY A 380 4.50 5.77 14.24
CA GLY A 380 4.77 4.80 15.31
C GLY A 380 4.77 5.42 16.69
N VAL A 381 5.41 6.59 16.85
CA VAL A 381 5.40 7.34 18.11
C VAL A 381 3.99 7.75 18.49
N LYS A 382 3.21 8.36 17.59
CA LYS A 382 1.82 8.75 17.84
C LYS A 382 0.94 7.56 18.22
N PHE A 383 1.03 6.44 17.48
CA PHE A 383 0.27 5.24 17.79
C PHE A 383 0.64 4.66 19.15
N THR A 384 1.93 4.58 19.45
CA THR A 384 2.42 4.10 20.75
C THR A 384 1.91 4.99 21.89
N THR A 385 2.01 6.31 21.74
CA THR A 385 1.53 7.25 22.76
C THR A 385 0.03 7.09 23.02
N HIS A 386 -0.80 7.06 21.98
CA HIS A 386 -2.25 6.94 22.15
C HIS A 386 -2.71 5.55 22.60
N ALA A 387 -1.95 4.49 22.31
CA ALA A 387 -2.29 3.14 22.77
C ALA A 387 -1.86 2.91 24.24
N LEU A 388 -0.71 3.46 24.65
CA LEU A 388 -0.20 3.30 26.01
C LEU A 388 -0.80 4.28 27.01
N TRP A 389 -1.22 5.47 26.55
CA TRP A 389 -1.90 6.48 27.38
C TRP A 389 -3.23 6.87 26.72
N PRO A 390 -4.24 5.97 26.82
CA PRO A 390 -5.56 6.25 26.27
C PRO A 390 -6.23 7.41 27.02
N ALA A 391 -7.15 8.12 26.35
CA ALA A 391 -7.88 9.26 26.91
C ALA A 391 -8.70 8.89 28.18
N SER A 392 -9.00 7.62 28.38
CA SER A 392 -9.65 7.09 29.60
C SER A 392 -8.76 7.14 30.85
N GLY A 393 -7.48 7.48 30.69
CA GLY A 393 -6.50 7.67 31.76
C GLY A 393 -5.72 6.41 32.15
N GLY A 394 -4.49 6.65 32.61
CA GLY A 394 -3.59 5.59 33.08
C GLY A 394 -2.72 5.00 31.97
N PHE A 395 -1.67 4.27 32.40
CA PHE A 395 -0.75 3.57 31.52
C PHE A 395 -1.25 2.15 31.25
N ASP A 396 -1.43 1.79 29.97
CA ASP A 396 -1.86 0.44 29.59
C ASP A 396 -0.66 -0.52 29.52
N ALA A 397 -0.34 -1.11 30.67
CA ALA A 397 0.75 -2.09 30.79
C ALA A 397 0.52 -3.35 29.94
N PHE A 398 -0.74 -3.76 29.73
CA PHE A 398 -1.05 -4.93 28.91
C PHE A 398 -0.64 -4.70 27.45
N ILE A 399 -1.00 -3.57 26.88
CA ILE A 399 -0.61 -3.23 25.50
C ILE A 399 0.92 -3.08 25.41
N ALA A 400 1.57 -2.48 26.42
CA ALA A 400 3.03 -2.35 26.42
C ALA A 400 3.73 -3.72 26.37
N VAL A 401 3.34 -4.65 27.25
CA VAL A 401 3.90 -6.01 27.27
C VAL A 401 3.62 -6.75 25.97
N LEU A 402 2.40 -6.62 25.46
CA LEU A 402 1.98 -7.27 24.22
C LEU A 402 2.77 -6.75 23.00
N ALA A 403 2.98 -5.44 22.90
CA ALA A 403 3.76 -4.81 21.83
C ALA A 403 5.23 -5.26 21.86
N ILE A 404 5.84 -5.30 23.06
CA ILE A 404 7.23 -5.77 23.23
C ILE A 404 7.34 -7.26 22.87
N ALA A 405 6.44 -8.09 23.37
CA ALA A 405 6.43 -9.52 23.06
C ALA A 405 6.24 -9.80 21.57
N ALA A 406 5.29 -9.10 20.93
CA ALA A 406 5.05 -9.19 19.50
C ALA A 406 6.28 -8.76 18.69
N PHE A 407 6.92 -7.65 19.07
CA PHE A 407 8.12 -7.16 18.41
C PHE A 407 9.29 -8.16 18.54
N ILE A 408 9.52 -8.71 19.74
CA ILE A 408 10.54 -9.75 19.98
C ILE A 408 10.23 -10.99 19.15
N ALA A 409 8.97 -11.43 19.11
CA ALA A 409 8.54 -12.59 18.31
C ALA A 409 8.90 -12.41 16.83
N MET A 410 8.64 -11.22 16.28
CA MET A 410 8.95 -10.91 14.87
C MET A 410 10.45 -10.79 14.62
N GLN A 411 11.21 -10.10 15.49
CA GLN A 411 12.62 -9.81 15.26
C GLN A 411 13.53 -10.99 15.61
N ARG A 412 13.32 -11.62 16.78
CA ARG A 412 14.22 -12.67 17.29
C ARG A 412 13.86 -14.05 16.80
N PHE A 413 12.54 -14.35 16.75
CA PHE A 413 12.06 -15.67 16.36
C PHE A 413 11.57 -15.72 14.93
N LYS A 414 11.62 -14.59 14.20
CA LYS A 414 11.16 -14.47 12.80
C LYS A 414 9.71 -14.98 12.61
N ALA A 415 8.89 -14.82 13.65
CA ALA A 415 7.49 -15.20 13.59
C ALA A 415 6.77 -14.42 12.46
N GLY A 416 5.95 -15.12 11.72
CA GLY A 416 5.16 -14.49 10.67
C GLY A 416 4.17 -13.46 11.23
N LEU A 417 3.78 -12.50 10.42
CA LEU A 417 2.87 -11.43 10.81
C LEU A 417 1.51 -11.97 11.29
N MET A 418 0.90 -12.90 10.55
CA MET A 418 -0.42 -13.46 10.85
C MET A 418 -0.48 -14.17 12.21
N PRO A 419 0.46 -15.10 12.57
CA PRO A 419 0.49 -15.69 13.91
C PRO A 419 0.61 -14.66 15.03
N VAL A 420 1.42 -13.60 14.83
CA VAL A 420 1.61 -12.55 15.85
C VAL A 420 0.33 -11.77 16.07
N ILE A 421 -0.33 -11.32 14.99
CA ILE A 421 -1.59 -10.59 15.09
C ILE A 421 -2.68 -11.47 15.71
N GLY A 422 -2.78 -12.74 15.28
CA GLY A 422 -3.74 -13.69 15.83
C GLY A 422 -3.51 -13.95 17.33
N ALA A 423 -2.26 -14.10 17.76
CA ALA A 423 -1.92 -14.26 19.17
C ALA A 423 -2.31 -13.03 20.00
N CYS A 424 -2.02 -11.81 19.49
CA CYS A 424 -2.39 -10.57 20.16
C CYS A 424 -3.93 -10.42 20.30
N ALA A 425 -4.68 -10.75 19.25
CA ALA A 425 -6.14 -10.75 19.27
C ALA A 425 -6.70 -11.73 20.31
N LEU A 426 -6.17 -12.96 20.34
CA LEU A 426 -6.55 -13.98 21.32
C LEU A 426 -6.22 -13.57 22.75
N LEU A 427 -5.03 -13.00 22.99
CA LEU A 427 -4.64 -12.52 24.32
C LEU A 427 -5.52 -11.37 24.80
N GLY A 428 -5.95 -10.48 23.90
CA GLY A 428 -6.95 -9.46 24.20
C GLY A 428 -8.28 -10.07 24.66
N LEU A 429 -8.76 -11.10 23.95
CA LEU A 429 -9.98 -11.82 24.31
C LEU A 429 -9.85 -12.57 25.64
N VAL A 430 -8.73 -13.27 25.86
CA VAL A 430 -8.46 -13.99 27.13
C VAL A 430 -8.43 -13.04 28.31
N LYS A 431 -7.79 -11.86 28.18
CA LYS A 431 -7.83 -10.82 29.20
C LYS A 431 -9.26 -10.45 29.59
N GLN A 432 -10.13 -10.21 28.59
CA GLN A 432 -11.53 -9.86 28.85
C GLN A 432 -12.27 -11.00 29.60
N LEU A 433 -12.08 -12.25 29.17
CA LEU A 433 -12.75 -13.39 29.78
C LEU A 433 -12.24 -13.71 31.20
N ALA A 434 -10.96 -13.37 31.50
CA ALA A 434 -10.36 -13.63 32.82
C ALA A 434 -10.70 -12.54 33.86
N PHE A 435 -11.03 -11.31 33.42
CA PHE A 435 -11.25 -10.17 34.30
C PHE A 435 -12.66 -9.51 34.10
N ALA A 436 -13.55 -10.12 33.32
CA ALA A 436 -14.96 -9.78 33.22
C ALA A 436 -15.77 -10.55 34.27
#